data_80aad5890d94e9b0e5ab228ee6c7baf3
#
_entry.id   80aad5890d94e9b0e5ab228ee6c7baf3
#
_cell.length_a   1.000
_cell.length_b   1.000
_cell.length_c   1.000
_cell.angle_alpha   90.00
_cell.angle_beta   90.00
_cell.angle_gamma   90.00
#
_symmetry.space_group_name_H-M   'P 1'
#
loop_
_entity.id
_entity.type
_entity.pdbx_description
1 polymer ?
#
loop_
_entity_poly.entity_id
_entity_poly.type
_entity_poly.pdbx_seq_one_letter_code
_entity_poly.pdbx_strand_id
1 'polypeptide(L)'
;MVPPKAQATVLGLSPRQVEEAFQALALEGAVTCTCTQEGEALHVACAGQNAHGSTPEEGHNAQTALVALLAALPLADCPSTRAIRALHALFPHGDHRGTALGIAQADDLSGPLTLAFTMLTLNDTGCTGRFDSRTPLTATQASVQTVAEAALRAAGFAVQGDMDPPHYVPESDPFLRTLAQCYEAYTGQKGQCLAIGGGTYVHDIPGGVAFGPNMPGFVSNLHGPDEKIRVADLLTTAKIYAQVMVALCL
;
A
#
# COMPACT_ATOMS: atom_id res chain seq x y z
N MET A 1 3.28 -3.09 0.25
CA MET A 1 2.60 -4.14 1.05
C MET A 1 2.42 -3.61 2.47
N VAL A 2 1.26 -3.83 3.09
CA VAL A 2 0.98 -3.49 4.50
C VAL A 2 1.76 -4.44 5.42
N PRO A 3 2.59 -3.94 6.37
CA PRO A 3 3.39 -4.77 7.25
C PRO A 3 2.54 -5.54 8.27
N PRO A 4 2.58 -6.89 8.28
CA PRO A 4 1.82 -7.69 9.24
C PRO A 4 2.53 -7.84 10.60
N LYS A 5 3.79 -7.42 10.71
CA LYS A 5 4.57 -7.51 11.93
C LYS A 5 5.44 -6.27 12.11
N ALA A 6 5.57 -5.83 13.34
CA ALA A 6 6.49 -4.76 13.74
C ALA A 6 6.98 -5.02 15.17
N GLN A 7 8.20 -4.62 15.48
CA GLN A 7 8.79 -4.81 16.80
C GLN A 7 9.66 -3.63 17.21
N ALA A 8 9.76 -3.41 18.50
CA ALA A 8 10.63 -2.40 19.09
C ALA A 8 11.17 -2.89 20.42
N THR A 9 12.35 -2.37 20.81
CA THR A 9 12.89 -2.51 22.15
C THR A 9 12.81 -1.16 22.85
N VAL A 10 12.22 -1.12 24.02
CA VAL A 10 12.12 0.06 24.86
C VAL A 10 12.76 -0.19 26.23
N LEU A 11 13.25 0.87 26.85
CA LEU A 11 13.87 0.82 28.16
C LEU A 11 13.08 1.63 29.18
N GLY A 12 13.17 1.25 30.46
CA GLY A 12 12.59 2.01 31.55
C GLY A 12 11.06 1.94 31.68
N LEU A 13 10.41 0.96 31.02
CA LEU A 13 8.98 0.70 31.10
C LEU A 13 8.71 -0.72 31.60
N SER A 14 7.55 -0.93 32.20
CA SER A 14 7.02 -2.24 32.56
C SER A 14 6.06 -2.78 31.50
N PRO A 15 5.89 -4.10 31.38
CA PRO A 15 4.89 -4.72 30.51
C PRO A 15 3.48 -4.16 30.73
N ARG A 16 3.09 -3.93 31.98
CA ARG A 16 1.79 -3.39 32.34
C ARG A 16 1.53 -2.00 31.74
N GLN A 17 2.53 -1.10 31.74
CA GLN A 17 2.39 0.24 31.14
C GLN A 17 2.14 0.15 29.63
N VAL A 18 2.81 -0.78 28.95
CA VAL A 18 2.62 -1.00 27.51
C VAL A 18 1.25 -1.60 27.22
N GLU A 19 0.80 -2.59 27.99
CA GLU A 19 -0.50 -3.21 27.86
C GLU A 19 -1.65 -2.21 28.09
N GLU A 20 -1.58 -1.43 29.16
CA GLU A 20 -2.56 -0.38 29.48
C GLU A 20 -2.61 0.68 28.37
N ALA A 21 -1.47 1.13 27.87
CA ALA A 21 -1.39 2.08 26.76
C ALA A 21 -1.97 1.51 25.46
N PHE A 22 -1.67 0.25 25.13
CA PHE A 22 -2.21 -0.40 23.94
C PHE A 22 -3.73 -0.54 24.01
N GLN A 23 -4.26 -0.95 25.15
CA GLN A 23 -5.72 -1.05 25.36
C GLN A 23 -6.41 0.32 25.26
N ALA A 24 -5.78 1.37 25.80
CA ALA A 24 -6.33 2.73 25.75
C ALA A 24 -6.38 3.33 24.33
N LEU A 25 -5.52 2.88 23.43
CA LEU A 25 -5.52 3.33 22.04
C LEU A 25 -6.76 2.89 21.25
N ALA A 26 -7.41 1.80 21.66
CA ALA A 26 -8.61 1.24 21.00
C ALA A 26 -8.44 1.21 19.46
N LEU A 27 -7.30 0.71 19.00
CA LEU A 27 -6.96 0.71 17.57
C LEU A 27 -8.00 -0.06 16.75
N GLU A 28 -8.35 0.48 15.61
CA GLU A 28 -9.21 -0.22 14.65
C GLU A 28 -8.52 -1.46 14.08
N GLY A 29 -9.32 -2.51 13.85
CA GLY A 29 -8.85 -3.75 13.24
C GLY A 29 -8.25 -4.76 14.22
N ALA A 30 -7.87 -5.91 13.68
CA ALA A 30 -7.33 -7.03 14.46
C ALA A 30 -5.82 -6.93 14.62
N VAL A 31 -5.34 -5.92 15.36
CA VAL A 31 -3.93 -5.82 15.75
C VAL A 31 -3.78 -6.34 17.17
N THR A 32 -2.78 -7.18 17.39
CA THR A 32 -2.38 -7.65 18.72
C THR A 32 -1.02 -7.09 19.09
N CYS A 33 -0.79 -6.89 20.38
CA CYS A 33 0.50 -6.49 20.92
C CYS A 33 0.93 -7.44 22.04
N THR A 34 2.19 -7.82 22.04
CA THR A 34 2.81 -8.64 23.10
C THR A 34 4.07 -7.97 23.61
N CYS A 35 4.39 -8.18 24.90
CA CYS A 35 5.59 -7.66 25.54
C CYS A 35 6.35 -8.79 26.21
N THR A 36 7.69 -8.78 26.08
CA THR A 36 8.58 -9.70 26.78
C THR A 36 9.69 -8.90 27.44
N GLN A 37 9.87 -9.09 28.76
CA GLN A 37 10.91 -8.42 29.53
C GLN A 37 12.19 -9.24 29.51
N GLU A 38 13.31 -8.62 29.13
CA GLU A 38 14.65 -9.19 29.20
C GLU A 38 15.61 -8.21 29.90
N GLY A 39 15.86 -8.43 31.20
CA GLY A 39 16.63 -7.48 32.00
C GLY A 39 15.93 -6.13 32.09
N GLU A 40 16.61 -5.06 31.67
CA GLU A 40 16.06 -3.70 31.60
C GLU A 40 15.33 -3.41 30.28
N ALA A 41 15.47 -4.28 29.28
CA ALA A 41 14.86 -4.12 27.98
C ALA A 41 13.47 -4.76 27.94
N LEU A 42 12.52 -4.07 27.34
CA LEU A 42 11.19 -4.58 27.05
C LEU A 42 11.02 -4.69 25.53
N HIS A 43 10.88 -5.92 25.05
CA HIS A 43 10.61 -6.22 23.64
C HIS A 43 9.10 -6.17 23.39
N VAL A 44 8.69 -5.23 22.56
CA VAL A 44 7.29 -5.02 22.16
C VAL A 44 7.12 -5.49 20.74
N ALA A 45 6.17 -6.38 20.48
CA ALA A 45 5.84 -6.89 19.15
C ALA A 45 4.36 -6.73 18.85
N CYS A 46 4.06 -6.05 17.74
CA CYS A 46 2.72 -5.95 17.19
C CYS A 46 2.56 -6.91 16.01
N ALA A 47 1.40 -7.55 15.93
CA ALA A 47 1.00 -8.38 14.79
C ALA A 47 -0.36 -7.91 14.27
N GLY A 48 -0.45 -7.79 12.95
CA GLY A 48 -1.63 -7.38 12.20
C GLY A 48 -1.86 -8.30 11.00
N GLN A 49 -2.38 -7.75 9.91
CA GLN A 49 -2.68 -8.48 8.69
C GLN A 49 -2.06 -7.78 7.50
N ASN A 50 -1.38 -8.55 6.63
CA ASN A 50 -0.87 -8.00 5.38
C ASN A 50 -1.99 -7.71 4.39
N ALA A 51 -1.74 -6.71 3.52
CA ALA A 51 -2.54 -6.43 2.33
C ALA A 51 -1.64 -5.87 1.23
N HIS A 52 -2.16 -5.83 0.02
CA HIS A 52 -1.46 -5.17 -1.07
C HIS A 52 -1.41 -3.65 -0.85
N GLY A 53 -0.37 -2.97 -1.37
CA GLY A 53 -0.22 -1.51 -1.22
C GLY A 53 -1.33 -0.69 -1.89
N SER A 54 -2.04 -1.27 -2.85
CA SER A 54 -3.18 -0.63 -3.51
C SER A 54 -4.53 -0.81 -2.79
N THR A 55 -4.60 -1.74 -1.84
CA THR A 55 -5.78 -2.01 -1.00
C THR A 55 -5.38 -2.09 0.47
N PRO A 56 -4.75 -1.03 1.02
CA PRO A 56 -4.21 -1.06 2.38
C PRO A 56 -5.30 -1.19 3.46
N GLU A 57 -6.54 -0.82 3.14
CA GLU A 57 -7.72 -0.97 3.99
C GLU A 57 -8.13 -2.43 4.24
N GLU A 58 -7.70 -3.36 3.41
CA GLU A 58 -7.93 -4.80 3.60
C GLU A 58 -6.98 -5.41 4.63
N GLY A 59 -5.94 -4.66 5.03
CA GLY A 59 -4.94 -5.09 6.00
C GLY A 59 -5.00 -4.36 7.33
N HIS A 60 -4.21 -4.85 8.28
CA HIS A 60 -4.01 -4.19 9.58
C HIS A 60 -2.52 -3.94 9.78
N ASN A 61 -2.11 -2.69 9.63
CA ASN A 61 -0.70 -2.27 9.62
C ASN A 61 -0.10 -2.33 11.04
N ALA A 62 0.66 -3.40 11.32
CA ALA A 62 1.32 -3.58 12.62
C ALA A 62 2.34 -2.47 12.91
N GLN A 63 2.96 -1.88 11.88
CA GLN A 63 3.97 -0.85 12.06
C GLN A 63 3.36 0.48 12.50
N THR A 64 2.27 0.94 11.88
CA THR A 64 1.58 2.15 12.32
C THR A 64 0.93 1.97 13.69
N ALA A 65 0.46 0.76 14.01
CA ALA A 65 -0.02 0.42 15.35
C ALA A 65 1.09 0.51 16.40
N LEU A 66 2.27 -0.05 16.11
CA LEU A 66 3.44 0.06 16.99
C LEU A 66 3.90 1.51 17.16
N VAL A 67 3.92 2.30 16.09
CA VAL A 67 4.26 3.73 16.14
C VAL A 67 3.26 4.50 17.01
N ALA A 68 1.96 4.24 16.89
CA ALA A 68 0.93 4.82 17.73
C ALA A 68 1.11 4.47 19.20
N LEU A 69 1.39 3.19 19.50
CA LEU A 69 1.70 2.73 20.85
C LEU A 69 2.92 3.44 21.44
N LEU A 70 4.03 3.46 20.71
CA LEU A 70 5.27 4.11 21.17
C LEU A 70 5.08 5.63 21.40
N ALA A 71 4.26 6.29 20.57
CA ALA A 71 3.94 7.71 20.73
C ALA A 71 3.12 8.00 22.00
N ALA A 72 2.27 7.06 22.42
CA ALA A 72 1.44 7.17 23.62
C ALA A 72 2.18 6.84 24.92
N LEU A 73 3.29 6.10 24.84
CA LEU A 73 4.08 5.73 26.02
C LEU A 73 4.84 6.91 26.63
N PRO A 74 5.05 6.94 27.97
CA PRO A 74 5.79 7.98 28.67
C PRO A 74 7.31 7.85 28.47
N LEU A 75 7.73 7.81 27.21
CA LEU A 75 9.14 7.72 26.84
C LEU A 75 9.85 9.06 27.06
N ALA A 76 11.13 9.00 27.41
CA ALA A 76 11.97 10.18 27.57
C ALA A 76 12.01 11.04 26.28
N ASP A 77 12.11 12.35 26.44
CA ASP A 77 12.25 13.25 25.30
C ASP A 77 13.67 13.17 24.71
N CYS A 78 13.78 12.52 23.58
CA CYS A 78 15.02 12.33 22.84
C CYS A 78 14.75 12.34 21.32
N PRO A 79 15.78 12.38 20.47
CA PRO A 79 15.58 12.42 19.03
C PRO A 79 14.69 11.28 18.48
N SER A 80 14.89 10.06 18.96
CA SER A 80 14.10 8.91 18.53
C SER A 80 12.64 9.01 18.93
N THR A 81 12.34 9.46 20.16
CA THR A 81 10.96 9.66 20.63
C THR A 81 10.25 10.79 19.86
N ARG A 82 10.98 11.88 19.58
CA ARG A 82 10.44 12.96 18.73
C ARG A 82 10.14 12.47 17.31
N ALA A 83 11.02 11.64 16.72
CA ALA A 83 10.78 11.04 15.41
C ALA A 83 9.54 10.13 15.41
N ILE A 84 9.36 9.30 16.45
CA ILE A 84 8.15 8.44 16.58
C ILE A 84 6.89 9.28 16.67
N ARG A 85 6.86 10.36 17.47
CA ARG A 85 5.70 11.24 17.58
C ARG A 85 5.39 11.96 16.27
N ALA A 86 6.42 12.39 15.54
CA ALA A 86 6.27 13.01 14.23
C ALA A 86 5.72 12.00 13.20
N LEU A 87 6.25 10.76 13.19
CA LEU A 87 5.73 9.70 12.32
C LEU A 87 4.29 9.34 12.65
N HIS A 88 3.92 9.27 13.93
CA HIS A 88 2.53 9.05 14.34
C HIS A 88 1.58 10.13 13.82
N ALA A 89 2.01 11.39 13.86
CA ALA A 89 1.21 12.51 13.35
C ALA A 89 1.04 12.47 11.82
N LEU A 90 2.06 12.01 11.08
CA LEU A 90 2.04 11.96 9.61
C LEU A 90 1.41 10.67 9.05
N PHE A 91 1.52 9.56 9.79
CA PHE A 91 1.03 8.23 9.42
C PHE A 91 0.22 7.60 10.57
N PRO A 92 -0.89 8.22 11.01
CA PRO A 92 -1.70 7.64 12.06
C PRO A 92 -2.26 6.28 11.63
N HIS A 93 -2.43 5.37 12.60
CA HIS A 93 -3.01 4.06 12.32
C HIS A 93 -4.42 4.21 11.76
N GLY A 94 -4.71 3.48 10.67
CA GLY A 94 -6.00 3.56 9.97
C GLY A 94 -6.08 4.64 8.87
N ASP A 95 -5.11 5.54 8.73
CA ASP A 95 -5.09 6.48 7.61
C ASP A 95 -4.55 5.81 6.33
N HIS A 96 -5.45 5.20 5.59
CA HIS A 96 -5.15 4.56 4.31
C HIS A 96 -5.21 5.51 3.11
N ARG A 97 -5.49 6.81 3.34
CA ARG A 97 -5.74 7.80 2.28
C ARG A 97 -4.73 8.96 2.27
N GLY A 98 -3.85 9.03 3.26
CA GLY A 98 -2.88 10.12 3.38
C GLY A 98 -3.52 11.44 3.82
N THR A 99 -4.59 11.36 4.60
CA THR A 99 -5.29 12.54 5.14
C THR A 99 -4.38 13.36 6.04
N ALA A 100 -3.63 12.71 6.90
CA ALA A 100 -2.69 13.37 7.81
C ALA A 100 -1.49 14.02 7.08
N LEU A 101 -1.08 13.46 5.93
CA LEU A 101 -0.08 14.07 5.05
C LEU A 101 -0.65 15.22 4.18
N GLY A 102 -1.97 15.40 4.14
CA GLY A 102 -2.64 16.41 3.30
C GLY A 102 -2.71 16.05 1.82
N ILE A 103 -2.53 14.77 1.44
CA ILE A 103 -2.51 14.30 0.05
C ILE A 103 -3.76 13.53 -0.37
N ALA A 104 -4.73 13.38 0.53
CA ALA A 104 -5.96 12.65 0.25
C ALA A 104 -6.73 13.29 -0.91
N GLN A 105 -6.97 12.52 -1.97
CA GLN A 105 -7.76 12.92 -3.13
C GLN A 105 -8.36 11.69 -3.83
N ALA A 106 -9.34 11.90 -4.67
CA ALA A 106 -10.01 10.84 -5.42
C ALA A 106 -10.55 11.38 -6.76
N ASP A 107 -10.76 10.51 -7.71
CA ASP A 107 -11.57 10.77 -8.91
C ASP A 107 -12.54 9.61 -9.21
N ASP A 108 -13.54 9.89 -10.04
CA ASP A 108 -14.62 8.92 -10.35
C ASP A 108 -14.14 7.75 -11.22
N LEU A 109 -13.00 7.89 -11.88
CA LEU A 109 -12.52 6.88 -12.84
C LEU A 109 -11.55 5.89 -12.20
N SER A 110 -10.59 6.38 -11.41
CA SER A 110 -9.54 5.56 -10.79
C SER A 110 -9.69 5.39 -9.28
N GLY A 111 -10.67 6.04 -8.68
CA GLY A 111 -10.94 5.93 -7.25
C GLY A 111 -10.04 6.80 -6.38
N PRO A 112 -9.95 6.49 -5.09
CA PRO A 112 -9.19 7.28 -4.14
C PRO A 112 -7.69 6.95 -4.11
N LEU A 113 -6.89 7.94 -3.72
CA LEU A 113 -5.50 7.72 -3.32
C LEU A 113 -5.42 6.68 -2.20
N THR A 114 -4.44 5.80 -2.28
CA THR A 114 -4.12 4.89 -1.18
C THR A 114 -2.73 5.15 -0.63
N LEU A 115 -2.56 4.94 0.68
CA LEU A 115 -1.30 5.14 1.39
C LEU A 115 -1.04 3.98 2.34
N ALA A 116 0.16 3.41 2.26
CA ALA A 116 0.66 2.43 3.23
C ALA A 116 2.05 2.83 3.73
N PHE A 117 2.23 2.97 5.04
CA PHE A 117 3.55 3.11 5.64
C PHE A 117 4.17 1.71 5.78
N THR A 118 5.19 1.42 4.98
CA THR A 118 5.60 0.03 4.68
C THR A 118 6.84 -0.42 5.41
N MET A 119 7.74 0.48 5.78
CA MET A 119 8.98 0.15 6.49
C MET A 119 9.37 1.25 7.45
N LEU A 120 9.92 0.86 8.58
CA LEU A 120 10.57 1.76 9.54
C LEU A 120 11.77 1.06 10.15
N THR A 121 12.89 1.73 10.13
CA THR A 121 14.08 1.39 10.92
C THR A 121 14.44 2.59 11.77
N LEU A 122 14.44 2.43 13.06
CA LEU A 122 14.82 3.44 14.04
C LEU A 122 15.82 2.84 15.02
N ASN A 123 16.97 3.47 15.16
CA ASN A 123 18.03 3.08 16.07
C ASN A 123 18.81 4.32 16.57
N ASP A 124 19.93 4.11 17.22
CA ASP A 124 20.83 5.15 17.75
C ASP A 124 21.52 5.99 16.64
N THR A 125 21.58 5.48 15.41
CA THR A 125 22.23 6.17 14.27
C THR A 125 21.26 6.95 13.40
N GLY A 126 19.94 6.68 13.48
CA GLY A 126 18.97 7.39 12.68
C GLY A 126 17.59 6.77 12.57
N CYS A 127 16.78 7.42 11.77
CA CYS A 127 15.41 7.01 11.44
C CYS A 127 15.22 6.99 9.92
N THR A 128 14.85 5.85 9.37
CA THR A 128 14.53 5.70 7.95
C THR A 128 13.18 5.00 7.82
N GLY A 129 12.27 5.60 7.04
CA GLY A 129 10.96 5.05 6.75
C GLY A 129 10.68 5.00 5.26
N ARG A 130 9.75 4.14 4.86
CA ARG A 130 9.20 4.09 3.50
C ARG A 130 7.69 4.03 3.55
N PHE A 131 7.06 4.70 2.61
CA PHE A 131 5.64 4.56 2.35
C PHE A 131 5.40 4.30 0.85
N ASP A 132 4.29 3.66 0.53
CA ASP A 132 3.80 3.40 -0.82
C ASP A 132 2.47 4.13 -0.96
N SER A 133 2.32 4.91 -2.01
CA SER A 133 1.09 5.62 -2.33
C SER A 133 0.68 5.30 -3.76
N ARG A 134 -0.60 4.99 -3.97
CA ARG A 134 -1.20 4.85 -5.30
C ARG A 134 -2.12 6.02 -5.52
N THR A 135 -1.90 6.73 -6.62
CA THR A 135 -2.53 8.02 -6.87
C THR A 135 -3.60 7.93 -7.95
N PRO A 136 -4.72 8.67 -7.81
CA PRO A 136 -5.73 8.75 -8.85
C PRO A 136 -5.22 9.50 -10.09
N LEU A 137 -5.93 9.38 -11.21
CA LEU A 137 -5.56 9.99 -12.49
C LEU A 137 -5.43 11.52 -12.44
N THR A 138 -6.20 12.16 -11.57
CA THR A 138 -6.15 13.61 -11.37
C THR A 138 -4.99 14.08 -10.52
N ALA A 139 -4.24 13.17 -9.91
CA ALA A 139 -3.09 13.48 -9.07
C ALA A 139 -1.92 14.03 -9.89
N THR A 140 -1.23 15.00 -9.32
CA THR A 140 -0.05 15.65 -9.90
C THR A 140 1.09 15.66 -8.89
N GLN A 141 2.32 15.88 -9.37
CA GLN A 141 3.45 16.13 -8.48
C GLN A 141 3.17 17.29 -7.51
N ALA A 142 2.49 18.33 -7.95
CA ALA A 142 2.14 19.48 -7.09
C ALA A 142 1.13 19.11 -6.00
N SER A 143 0.13 18.30 -6.31
CA SER A 143 -0.95 17.95 -5.36
C SER A 143 -0.58 16.81 -4.40
N VAL A 144 0.41 15.97 -4.74
CA VAL A 144 0.82 14.81 -3.91
C VAL A 144 2.27 14.94 -3.46
N GLN A 145 3.23 14.88 -4.37
CA GLN A 145 4.64 14.83 -4.01
C GLN A 145 5.08 16.08 -3.25
N THR A 146 4.81 17.26 -3.80
CA THR A 146 5.21 18.53 -3.17
C THR A 146 4.57 18.70 -1.79
N VAL A 147 3.30 18.32 -1.62
CA VAL A 147 2.59 18.41 -0.35
C VAL A 147 3.15 17.43 0.67
N ALA A 148 3.33 16.16 0.29
CA ALA A 148 3.92 15.14 1.17
C ALA A 148 5.35 15.50 1.59
N GLU A 149 6.19 15.95 0.65
CA GLU A 149 7.54 16.40 0.95
C GLU A 149 7.57 17.60 1.91
N ALA A 150 6.68 18.56 1.73
CA ALA A 150 6.59 19.72 2.62
C ALA A 150 6.22 19.30 4.04
N ALA A 151 5.24 18.39 4.19
CA ALA A 151 4.82 17.88 5.50
C ALA A 151 5.95 17.09 6.19
N LEU A 152 6.63 16.21 5.46
CA LEU A 152 7.75 15.42 5.98
C LEU A 152 8.95 16.30 6.37
N ARG A 153 9.31 17.28 5.56
CA ARG A 153 10.40 18.23 5.83
C ARG A 153 10.07 19.13 7.05
N ALA A 154 8.82 19.58 7.18
CA ALA A 154 8.37 20.33 8.35
C ALA A 154 8.47 19.52 9.64
N ALA A 155 8.32 18.20 9.56
CA ALA A 155 8.52 17.26 10.66
C ALA A 155 9.99 16.84 10.90
N GLY A 156 10.93 17.39 10.13
CA GLY A 156 12.37 17.17 10.29
C GLY A 156 12.95 15.98 9.51
N PHE A 157 12.20 15.42 8.56
CA PHE A 157 12.68 14.30 7.72
C PHE A 157 13.25 14.81 6.39
N ALA A 158 14.36 14.19 5.95
CA ALA A 158 14.80 14.29 4.56
C ALA A 158 13.96 13.33 3.70
N VAL A 159 13.62 13.76 2.49
CA VAL A 159 12.76 12.98 1.59
C VAL A 159 13.52 12.60 0.34
N GLN A 160 13.37 11.37 -0.10
CA GLN A 160 13.91 10.83 -1.34
C GLN A 160 12.81 10.03 -2.04
N GLY A 161 12.77 10.09 -3.35
CA GLY A 161 11.83 9.39 -4.21
C GLY A 161 11.07 10.35 -5.11
N ASP A 162 10.50 9.82 -6.17
CA ASP A 162 9.73 10.54 -7.15
C ASP A 162 8.33 9.91 -7.27
N MET A 163 7.39 10.69 -7.76
CA MET A 163 6.06 10.24 -8.11
C MET A 163 6.03 9.94 -9.62
N ASP A 164 5.75 8.69 -9.96
CA ASP A 164 5.44 8.33 -11.34
C ASP A 164 4.04 8.87 -11.70
N PRO A 165 3.88 9.48 -12.89
CA PRO A 165 2.57 9.97 -13.32
C PRO A 165 1.60 8.80 -13.51
N PRO A 166 0.30 8.99 -13.25
CA PRO A 166 -0.70 7.97 -13.56
C PRO A 166 -0.72 7.63 -15.05
N HIS A 167 -0.90 6.34 -15.37
CA HIS A 167 -1.01 5.85 -16.74
C HIS A 167 -2.48 5.60 -17.09
N TYR A 168 -2.93 6.12 -18.24
CA TYR A 168 -4.32 5.99 -18.67
C TYR A 168 -4.45 5.89 -20.19
N VAL A 169 -5.26 4.95 -20.64
CA VAL A 169 -5.68 4.81 -22.02
C VAL A 169 -7.21 4.85 -22.06
N PRO A 170 -7.84 5.77 -22.85
CA PRO A 170 -9.28 5.90 -22.90
C PRO A 170 -9.99 4.64 -23.43
N GLU A 171 -11.13 4.28 -22.88
CA GLU A 171 -11.96 3.15 -23.37
C GLU A 171 -12.34 3.26 -24.85
N SER A 172 -12.39 4.49 -25.36
CA SER A 172 -12.67 4.77 -26.78
C SER A 172 -11.52 4.42 -27.72
N ASP A 173 -10.34 4.06 -27.19
CA ASP A 173 -9.19 3.69 -28.00
C ASP A 173 -9.48 2.43 -28.82
N PRO A 174 -9.19 2.42 -30.13
CA PRO A 174 -9.41 1.27 -31.00
C PRO A 174 -8.65 0.01 -30.55
N PHE A 175 -7.46 0.17 -29.97
CA PHE A 175 -6.68 -0.93 -29.44
C PHE A 175 -7.42 -1.63 -28.29
N LEU A 176 -7.95 -0.87 -27.32
CA LEU A 176 -8.73 -1.43 -26.21
C LEU A 176 -9.98 -2.14 -26.70
N ARG A 177 -10.68 -1.57 -27.68
CA ARG A 177 -11.87 -2.22 -28.28
C ARG A 177 -11.53 -3.55 -28.91
N THR A 178 -10.39 -3.66 -29.61
CA THR A 178 -9.92 -4.92 -30.19
C THR A 178 -9.63 -5.96 -29.10
N LEU A 179 -8.97 -5.56 -28.01
CA LEU A 179 -8.71 -6.46 -26.87
C LEU A 179 -10.00 -6.95 -26.22
N ALA A 180 -10.96 -6.04 -25.98
CA ALA A 180 -12.27 -6.38 -25.41
C ALA A 180 -13.04 -7.35 -26.30
N GLN A 181 -13.10 -7.10 -27.63
CA GLN A 181 -13.75 -8.00 -28.59
C GLN A 181 -13.13 -9.41 -28.61
N CYS A 182 -11.80 -9.50 -28.56
CA CYS A 182 -11.12 -10.78 -28.48
C CYS A 182 -11.44 -11.52 -27.18
N TYR A 183 -11.49 -10.82 -26.05
CA TYR A 183 -11.90 -11.38 -24.77
C TYR A 183 -13.35 -11.90 -24.80
N GLU A 184 -14.28 -11.09 -25.31
CA GLU A 184 -15.70 -11.42 -25.40
C GLU A 184 -15.94 -12.67 -26.28
N ALA A 185 -15.21 -12.79 -27.39
CA ALA A 185 -15.33 -13.92 -28.33
C ALA A 185 -15.01 -15.27 -27.68
N TYR A 186 -14.07 -15.32 -26.73
CA TYR A 186 -13.65 -16.57 -26.10
C TYR A 186 -14.26 -16.83 -24.72
N THR A 187 -14.73 -15.78 -24.04
CA THR A 187 -15.30 -15.91 -22.68
C THR A 187 -16.81 -15.81 -22.67
N GLY A 188 -17.43 -15.19 -23.67
CA GLY A 188 -18.86 -14.82 -23.69
C GLY A 188 -19.21 -13.73 -22.67
N GLN A 189 -18.22 -13.13 -22.00
CA GLN A 189 -18.40 -12.06 -21.01
C GLN A 189 -18.04 -10.73 -21.63
N LYS A 190 -18.73 -9.65 -21.23
CA LYS A 190 -18.41 -8.30 -21.68
C LYS A 190 -17.03 -7.86 -21.18
N GLY A 191 -16.17 -7.40 -22.10
CA GLY A 191 -14.90 -6.78 -21.76
C GLY A 191 -15.09 -5.47 -20.99
N GLN A 192 -14.28 -5.26 -19.96
CA GLN A 192 -14.32 -4.08 -19.10
C GLN A 192 -12.92 -3.53 -18.89
N CYS A 193 -12.76 -2.21 -18.97
CA CYS A 193 -11.56 -1.54 -18.53
C CYS A 193 -11.61 -1.35 -17.02
N LEU A 194 -10.53 -1.71 -16.34
CA LEU A 194 -10.41 -1.63 -14.88
C LEU A 194 -9.26 -0.70 -14.52
N ALA A 195 -9.48 0.16 -13.53
CA ALA A 195 -8.40 0.86 -12.86
C ALA A 195 -7.77 -0.06 -11.82
N ILE A 196 -6.45 -0.14 -11.80
CA ILE A 196 -5.69 -0.92 -10.82
C ILE A 196 -4.61 -0.04 -10.18
N GLY A 197 -4.41 -0.15 -8.89
CA GLY A 197 -3.34 0.53 -8.16
C GLY A 197 -1.96 -0.14 -8.29
N GLY A 198 -1.80 -1.09 -9.22
CA GLY A 198 -0.54 -1.78 -9.46
C GLY A 198 0.22 -1.19 -10.65
N GLY A 199 1.55 -1.07 -10.55
CA GLY A 199 2.42 -0.76 -11.69
C GLY A 199 2.79 -2.03 -12.46
N THR A 200 2.84 -1.92 -13.80
CA THR A 200 3.38 -2.94 -14.69
C THR A 200 4.30 -2.27 -15.71
N TYR A 201 5.09 -3.03 -16.47
CA TYR A 201 5.98 -2.45 -17.49
C TYR A 201 5.23 -1.75 -18.63
N VAL A 202 3.91 -1.86 -18.76
CA VAL A 202 3.13 -1.06 -19.71
C VAL A 202 3.01 0.40 -19.29
N HIS A 203 3.35 0.75 -18.05
CA HIS A 203 3.38 2.12 -17.55
C HIS A 203 4.31 3.02 -18.38
N ASP A 204 5.44 2.46 -18.85
CA ASP A 204 6.44 3.15 -19.65
C ASP A 204 6.19 3.04 -21.17
N ILE A 205 5.09 2.41 -21.58
CA ILE A 205 4.73 2.22 -22.99
C ILE A 205 3.55 3.12 -23.34
N PRO A 206 3.74 4.19 -24.12
CA PRO A 206 2.62 5.04 -24.55
C PRO A 206 1.52 4.22 -25.22
N GLY A 207 0.27 4.35 -24.72
CA GLY A 207 -0.88 3.59 -25.19
C GLY A 207 -0.91 2.11 -24.80
N GLY A 208 0.09 1.63 -24.06
CA GLY A 208 0.12 0.27 -23.55
C GLY A 208 -0.92 0.04 -22.45
N VAL A 209 -1.48 -1.16 -22.36
CA VAL A 209 -2.42 -1.57 -21.29
C VAL A 209 -2.08 -2.95 -20.77
N ALA A 210 -2.34 -3.16 -19.48
CA ALA A 210 -2.27 -4.50 -18.90
C ALA A 210 -3.49 -5.31 -19.37
N PHE A 211 -3.22 -6.46 -19.98
CA PHE A 211 -4.22 -7.40 -20.44
C PHE A 211 -3.86 -8.78 -19.93
N GLY A 212 -4.32 -9.11 -18.74
CA GLY A 212 -3.80 -10.22 -17.95
C GLY A 212 -4.67 -11.49 -17.98
N PRO A 213 -4.13 -12.62 -17.49
CA PRO A 213 -4.76 -13.93 -17.54
C PRO A 213 -5.76 -14.20 -16.41
N ASN A 214 -5.90 -13.32 -15.44
CA ASN A 214 -6.80 -13.51 -14.30
C ASN A 214 -8.26 -13.35 -14.73
N MET A 215 -8.99 -14.45 -14.74
CA MET A 215 -10.42 -14.45 -15.08
C MET A 215 -11.26 -13.98 -13.88
N PRO A 216 -12.36 -13.24 -14.12
CA PRO A 216 -13.25 -12.79 -13.06
C PRO A 216 -13.73 -13.94 -12.17
N GLY A 217 -13.86 -13.65 -10.86
CA GLY A 217 -14.34 -14.62 -9.88
C GLY A 217 -13.34 -15.71 -9.48
N PHE A 218 -12.08 -15.63 -9.91
CA PHE A 218 -11.03 -16.55 -9.48
C PHE A 218 -10.00 -15.84 -8.60
N VAL A 219 -9.77 -16.38 -7.42
CA VAL A 219 -8.75 -15.87 -6.48
C VAL A 219 -7.43 -16.56 -6.78
N SER A 220 -6.54 -15.85 -7.47
CA SER A 220 -5.21 -16.34 -7.87
C SER A 220 -4.18 -16.32 -6.75
N ASN A 221 -4.43 -15.60 -5.68
CA ASN A 221 -3.49 -15.33 -4.58
C ASN A 221 -2.22 -14.61 -5.08
N LEU A 222 -2.41 -13.61 -5.95
CA LEU A 222 -1.35 -12.83 -6.60
C LEU A 222 -0.33 -12.31 -5.58
N HIS A 223 0.96 -12.57 -5.82
CA HIS A 223 2.09 -12.27 -4.92
C HIS A 223 2.02 -12.94 -3.54
N GLY A 224 1.09 -13.86 -3.33
CA GLY A 224 0.94 -14.63 -2.11
C GLY A 224 1.54 -16.03 -2.19
N PRO A 225 1.63 -16.76 -1.07
CA PRO A 225 1.96 -18.18 -1.10
C PRO A 225 0.86 -18.95 -1.88
N ASP A 226 1.28 -19.99 -2.60
CA ASP A 226 0.40 -20.82 -3.44
C ASP A 226 -0.35 -20.03 -4.53
N GLU A 227 0.31 -19.04 -5.13
CA GLU A 227 -0.21 -18.35 -6.32
C GLU A 227 -0.55 -19.35 -7.41
N LYS A 228 -1.73 -19.22 -8.02
CA LYS A 228 -2.28 -20.24 -8.90
C LYS A 228 -3.12 -19.68 -10.04
N ILE A 229 -3.26 -20.46 -11.11
CA ILE A 229 -4.17 -20.23 -12.21
C ILE A 229 -4.89 -21.54 -12.58
N ARG A 230 -6.14 -21.46 -13.01
CA ARG A 230 -6.82 -22.63 -13.56
C ARG A 230 -6.27 -22.96 -14.96
N VAL A 231 -6.01 -24.23 -15.24
CA VAL A 231 -5.51 -24.66 -16.55
C VAL A 231 -6.47 -24.24 -17.68
N ALA A 232 -7.78 -24.31 -17.46
CA ALA A 232 -8.78 -23.85 -18.43
C ALA A 232 -8.66 -22.35 -18.74
N ASP A 233 -8.39 -21.52 -17.72
CA ASP A 233 -8.20 -20.07 -17.88
C ASP A 233 -6.90 -19.76 -18.63
N LEU A 234 -5.82 -20.49 -18.34
CA LEU A 234 -4.55 -20.38 -19.07
C LEU A 234 -4.72 -20.69 -20.56
N LEU A 235 -5.44 -21.78 -20.88
CA LEU A 235 -5.72 -22.15 -22.28
C LEU A 235 -6.61 -21.14 -22.99
N THR A 236 -7.62 -20.61 -22.29
CA THR A 236 -8.50 -19.56 -22.84
C THR A 236 -7.71 -18.29 -23.09
N THR A 237 -6.86 -17.88 -22.16
CA THR A 237 -5.97 -16.71 -22.29
C THR A 237 -5.02 -16.86 -23.48
N ALA A 238 -4.43 -18.03 -23.68
CA ALA A 238 -3.56 -18.29 -24.83
C ALA A 238 -4.30 -18.13 -26.17
N LYS A 239 -5.56 -18.58 -26.26
CA LYS A 239 -6.42 -18.40 -27.45
C LYS A 239 -6.75 -16.92 -27.68
N ILE A 240 -7.09 -16.18 -26.61
CA ILE A 240 -7.35 -14.74 -26.67
C ILE A 240 -6.13 -14.00 -27.21
N TYR A 241 -4.94 -14.26 -26.68
CA TYR A 241 -3.71 -13.61 -27.14
C TYR A 241 -3.37 -13.95 -28.60
N ALA A 242 -3.56 -15.20 -29.02
CA ALA A 242 -3.39 -15.57 -30.42
C ALA A 242 -4.33 -14.77 -31.33
N GLN A 243 -5.60 -14.63 -30.94
CA GLN A 243 -6.57 -13.83 -31.69
C GLN A 243 -6.23 -12.33 -31.71
N VAL A 244 -5.75 -11.79 -30.59
CA VAL A 244 -5.28 -10.39 -30.51
C VAL A 244 -4.11 -10.15 -31.47
N MET A 245 -3.13 -11.05 -31.51
CA MET A 245 -2.01 -10.95 -32.46
C MET A 245 -2.48 -10.95 -33.90
N VAL A 246 -3.43 -11.83 -34.26
CA VAL A 246 -4.03 -11.85 -35.60
C VAL A 246 -4.76 -10.52 -35.90
N ALA A 247 -5.56 -10.02 -34.96
CA ALA A 247 -6.38 -8.83 -35.16
C ALA A 247 -5.57 -7.52 -35.25
N LEU A 248 -4.37 -7.49 -34.64
CA LEU A 248 -3.54 -6.29 -34.59
C LEU A 248 -2.35 -6.30 -35.57
N CYS A 249 -1.93 -7.47 -36.04
CA CYS A 249 -0.73 -7.62 -36.85
C CYS A 249 -0.99 -8.06 -38.29
N LEU A 250 -2.21 -8.46 -38.63
CA LEU A 250 -2.64 -8.88 -39.97
C LEU A 250 -3.79 -8.03 -40.49
#